data_28b74ade770e44689c6ed535d1de90ca
#
_entry.id   28b74ade770e44689c6ed535d1de90ca
#
_cell.length_a   1.000
_cell.length_b   1.000
_cell.length_c   1.000
_cell.angle_alpha   90.00
_cell.angle_beta   90.00
_cell.angle_gamma   90.00
#
_symmetry.space_group_name_H-M   'P 1'
#
loop_
_entity.id
_entity.type
_entity.pdbx_description
1 polymer ?
#
loop_
_entity_poly.entity_id
_entity_poly.type
_entity_poly.pdbx_seq_one_letter_code
_entity_poly.pdbx_strand_id
1 'polypeptide(L)'
;RVFEGLAPRLEEVVIIDGIDGRRFTAGDVIDHVKRLAGGLRAAGHVPQQPIALMAPNSPEYCIIFHAVAWAGGTITTLNPTYTAHEIRHQLHDSGAGLLITDPATLAVAKEALEELPEVQLCVIGSADDCLSLSALYGPAQEQQCPVDLDRHSVVLPYSSGTTGLPKGVCLSHRNLSINTDQTAQGAESRAGETAAAFLPFFHIYGMTVMMNLHLACGGVLVTMPRFDLELFLRICQDHRARRMWIVPPVALALAKHPLVDAYDLSALEQVFSGAAPMGSALSDAVASRLNCAMLQGYGMTELAPVSHITPLSTPRSGASGLALPNTRCRIVSPETGEDLPPGEEGELWIKGPQ
;
A
#
# COMPACT_ATOMS: atom_id res chain seq x y z
N ARG A 1 -8.00 11.21 -6.24
CA ARG A 1 -8.93 10.35 -5.47
C ARG A 1 -8.75 10.52 -3.97
N VAL A 2 -7.53 10.35 -3.42
CA VAL A 2 -7.32 10.46 -1.96
C VAL A 2 -7.78 11.82 -1.43
N PHE A 3 -7.39 12.92 -2.05
CA PHE A 3 -7.83 14.26 -1.64
C PHE A 3 -9.33 14.49 -1.79
N GLU A 4 -9.99 13.88 -2.78
CA GLU A 4 -11.44 13.90 -2.90
C GLU A 4 -12.14 13.20 -1.74
N GLY A 5 -11.53 12.13 -1.21
CA GLY A 5 -12.00 11.42 -0.02
C GLY A 5 -11.76 12.19 1.29
N LEU A 6 -10.67 12.94 1.38
CA LEU A 6 -10.29 13.69 2.59
C LEU A 6 -10.98 15.06 2.70
N ALA A 7 -11.11 15.80 1.60
CA ALA A 7 -11.57 17.18 1.60
C ALA A 7 -12.93 17.43 2.28
N PRO A 8 -13.94 16.54 2.20
CA PRO A 8 -15.23 16.74 2.88
C PRO A 8 -15.17 16.52 4.41
N ARG A 9 -14.04 16.06 4.96
CA ARG A 9 -13.93 15.48 6.31
C ARG A 9 -12.79 16.09 7.13
N LEU A 10 -12.50 17.36 6.98
CA LEU A 10 -11.30 18.02 7.49
C LEU A 10 -11.05 17.81 8.98
N GLU A 11 -12.11 17.76 9.80
CA GLU A 11 -12.02 17.58 11.26
C GLU A 11 -12.00 16.10 11.70
N GLU A 12 -12.20 15.16 10.77
CA GLU A 12 -12.23 13.75 11.11
C GLU A 12 -10.83 13.15 11.14
N VAL A 13 -10.57 12.32 12.16
CA VAL A 13 -9.32 11.56 12.26
C VAL A 13 -9.30 10.48 11.18
N VAL A 14 -8.26 10.46 10.35
CA VAL A 14 -8.10 9.53 9.22
C VAL A 14 -6.84 8.68 9.34
N ILE A 15 -5.84 9.11 10.12
CA ILE A 15 -4.64 8.32 10.42
C ILE A 15 -4.38 8.35 11.92
N ILE A 16 -4.09 7.19 12.49
CA ILE A 16 -3.66 7.02 13.87
C ILE A 16 -2.35 6.24 13.84
N ASP A 17 -1.35 6.72 14.56
CA ASP A 17 -0.15 5.92 14.84
C ASP A 17 -0.50 4.86 15.89
N GLY A 18 -0.44 3.60 15.53
CA GLY A 18 -0.81 2.48 16.42
C GLY A 18 0.21 2.24 17.55
N ILE A 19 1.38 2.90 17.52
CA ILE A 19 2.43 2.76 18.53
C ILE A 19 2.36 3.84 19.60
N ASP A 20 2.32 5.11 19.17
CA ASP A 20 2.34 6.26 20.10
C ASP A 20 0.97 6.96 20.25
N GLY A 21 -0.01 6.57 19.44
CA GLY A 21 -1.37 7.09 19.51
C GLY A 21 -1.56 8.49 18.90
N ARG A 22 -0.56 9.05 18.21
CA ARG A 22 -0.74 10.33 17.48
C ARG A 22 -1.86 10.21 16.46
N ARG A 23 -2.65 11.26 16.36
CA ARG A 23 -3.84 11.31 15.50
C ARG A 23 -3.71 12.44 14.51
N PHE A 24 -4.05 12.16 13.26
CA PHE A 24 -4.06 13.13 12.18
C PHE A 24 -5.46 13.20 11.60
N THR A 25 -6.02 14.39 11.59
CA THR A 25 -7.26 14.68 10.87
C THR A 25 -7.00 14.72 9.37
N ALA A 26 -8.06 14.67 8.57
CA ALA A 26 -7.94 14.85 7.12
C ALA A 26 -7.35 16.24 6.79
N GLY A 27 -7.69 17.27 7.58
CA GLY A 27 -7.11 18.61 7.47
C GLY A 27 -5.60 18.62 7.71
N ASP A 28 -5.14 17.93 8.78
CA ASP A 28 -3.71 17.79 9.07
C ASP A 28 -2.97 17.10 7.92
N VAL A 29 -3.51 15.99 7.43
CA VAL A 29 -2.89 15.25 6.30
C VAL A 29 -2.79 16.13 5.07
N ILE A 30 -3.84 16.86 4.71
CA ILE A 30 -3.86 17.77 3.57
C ILE A 30 -2.82 18.89 3.73
N ASP A 31 -2.75 19.53 4.90
CA ASP A 31 -1.78 20.60 5.17
C ASP A 31 -0.35 20.09 5.07
N HIS A 32 -0.05 19.00 5.75
CA HIS A 32 1.27 18.37 5.71
C HIS A 32 1.68 18.00 4.28
N VAL A 33 0.79 17.38 3.51
CA VAL A 33 1.05 17.02 2.11
C VAL A 33 1.35 18.25 1.27
N LYS A 34 0.53 19.30 1.35
CA LYS A 34 0.72 20.54 0.58
C LYS A 34 2.02 21.27 0.93
N ARG A 35 2.35 21.34 2.22
CA ARG A 35 3.56 22.01 2.69
C ARG A 35 4.82 21.24 2.35
N LEU A 36 4.81 19.92 2.50
CA LEU A 36 5.93 19.08 2.09
C LEU A 36 6.12 19.11 0.56
N ALA A 37 5.04 19.07 -0.21
CA ALA A 37 5.09 19.20 -1.67
C ALA A 37 5.71 20.54 -2.11
N GLY A 38 5.29 21.64 -1.48
CA GLY A 38 5.85 22.97 -1.76
C GLY A 38 7.35 23.04 -1.46
N GLY A 39 7.78 22.46 -0.34
CA GLY A 39 9.19 22.40 0.05
C GLY A 39 10.03 21.52 -0.86
N LEU A 40 9.55 20.34 -1.25
CA LEU A 40 10.23 19.46 -2.21
C LEU A 40 10.46 20.14 -3.57
N ARG A 41 9.48 20.92 -4.03
CA ARG A 41 9.63 21.69 -5.27
C ARG A 41 10.60 22.86 -5.11
N ALA A 42 10.52 23.59 -4.01
CA ALA A 42 11.43 24.70 -3.75
C ALA A 42 12.88 24.24 -3.62
N ALA A 43 13.11 23.04 -3.08
CA ALA A 43 14.42 22.41 -3.00
C ALA A 43 14.91 21.79 -4.33
N GLY A 44 14.06 21.76 -5.36
CA GLY A 44 14.42 21.21 -6.68
C GLY A 44 14.39 19.70 -6.80
N HIS A 45 13.82 18.97 -5.81
CA HIS A 45 13.76 17.50 -5.83
C HIS A 45 12.73 16.95 -6.81
N VAL A 46 11.71 17.71 -7.17
CA VAL A 46 10.66 17.31 -8.11
C VAL A 46 10.49 18.39 -9.20
N PRO A 47 10.08 18.00 -10.41
CA PRO A 47 9.71 16.67 -10.92
C PRO A 47 10.87 15.87 -11.54
N GLN A 48 12.10 16.33 -11.42
CA GLN A 48 13.23 15.87 -12.25
C GLN A 48 13.70 14.45 -11.97
N GLN A 49 13.81 14.08 -10.69
CA GLN A 49 14.31 12.77 -10.28
C GLN A 49 13.31 12.08 -9.35
N PRO A 50 13.21 10.74 -9.39
CA PRO A 50 12.44 9.99 -8.40
C PRO A 50 12.94 10.24 -6.98
N ILE A 51 12.01 10.21 -6.03
CA ILE A 51 12.30 10.22 -4.60
C ILE A 51 12.14 8.79 -4.08
N ALA A 52 13.17 8.29 -3.41
CA ALA A 52 13.16 7.00 -2.76
C ALA A 52 12.61 7.13 -1.33
N LEU A 53 11.69 6.25 -0.95
CA LEU A 53 11.14 6.18 0.40
C LEU A 53 11.38 4.78 1.00
N MET A 54 12.17 4.73 2.08
CA MET A 54 12.50 3.53 2.81
C MET A 54 12.11 3.69 4.27
N ALA A 55 10.90 3.32 4.61
CA ALA A 55 10.37 3.41 5.97
C ALA A 55 9.32 2.34 6.25
N PRO A 56 9.11 1.95 7.52
CA PRO A 56 7.96 1.14 7.90
C PRO A 56 6.66 1.97 7.78
N ASN A 57 5.53 1.29 7.94
CA ASN A 57 4.24 1.97 7.96
C ASN A 57 4.15 2.98 9.10
N SER A 58 3.86 4.22 8.76
CA SER A 58 3.70 5.34 9.69
C SER A 58 2.80 6.42 9.08
N PRO A 59 2.30 7.38 9.87
CA PRO A 59 1.62 8.55 9.33
C PRO A 59 2.50 9.35 8.35
N GLU A 60 3.78 9.48 8.67
CA GLU A 60 4.76 10.17 7.84
C GLU A 60 4.92 9.51 6.47
N TYR A 61 4.89 8.16 6.41
CA TYR A 61 4.91 7.43 5.13
C TYR A 61 3.76 7.88 4.21
N CYS A 62 2.54 7.94 4.76
CA CYS A 62 1.36 8.39 4.01
C CYS A 62 1.53 9.82 3.51
N ILE A 63 2.00 10.72 4.37
CA ILE A 63 2.22 12.14 4.04
C ILE A 63 3.28 12.28 2.95
N ILE A 64 4.43 11.63 3.07
CA ILE A 64 5.54 11.70 2.10
C ILE A 64 5.08 11.19 0.74
N PHE A 65 4.43 10.01 0.70
CA PHE A 65 3.94 9.42 -0.55
C PHE A 65 3.01 10.38 -1.31
N HIS A 66 2.04 10.95 -0.61
CA HIS A 66 1.09 11.86 -1.23
C HIS A 66 1.67 13.24 -1.54
N ALA A 67 2.66 13.71 -0.76
CA ALA A 67 3.35 14.97 -1.04
C ALA A 67 4.16 14.90 -2.33
N VAL A 68 4.90 13.81 -2.56
CA VAL A 68 5.63 13.60 -3.81
C VAL A 68 4.67 13.56 -5.00
N ALA A 69 3.57 12.82 -4.88
CA ALA A 69 2.53 12.74 -5.91
C ALA A 69 1.86 14.10 -6.17
N TRP A 70 1.57 14.88 -5.12
CA TRP A 70 0.98 16.21 -5.21
C TRP A 70 1.91 17.21 -5.90
N ALA A 71 3.20 17.10 -5.62
CA ALA A 71 4.23 17.92 -6.24
C ALA A 71 4.49 17.59 -7.72
N GLY A 72 3.91 16.51 -8.25
CA GLY A 72 4.16 16.03 -9.62
C GLY A 72 5.46 15.23 -9.74
N GLY A 73 5.93 14.65 -8.63
CA GLY A 73 7.10 13.78 -8.58
C GLY A 73 6.76 12.30 -8.80
N THR A 74 7.80 11.50 -8.90
CA THR A 74 7.75 10.04 -8.92
C THR A 74 8.37 9.51 -7.64
N ILE A 75 7.75 8.52 -7.00
CA ILE A 75 8.29 7.88 -5.80
C ILE A 75 8.72 6.44 -6.10
N THR A 76 9.88 6.02 -5.61
CA THR A 76 10.26 4.60 -5.58
C THR A 76 10.25 4.12 -4.13
N THR A 77 9.60 2.98 -3.87
CA THR A 77 9.38 2.48 -2.52
C THR A 77 10.31 1.31 -2.23
N LEU A 78 11.11 1.43 -1.16
CA LEU A 78 12.09 0.43 -0.77
C LEU A 78 11.63 -0.35 0.45
N ASN A 79 11.97 -1.64 0.46
CA ASN A 79 11.77 -2.48 1.64
C ASN A 79 12.75 -2.06 2.75
N PRO A 80 12.28 -1.72 3.97
CA PRO A 80 13.14 -1.35 5.09
C PRO A 80 14.10 -2.45 5.56
N THR A 81 13.92 -3.69 5.08
CA THR A 81 14.80 -4.82 5.41
C THR A 81 15.90 -5.05 4.38
N TYR A 82 15.99 -4.20 3.36
CA TYR A 82 17.02 -4.31 2.32
C TYR A 82 18.42 -4.11 2.88
N THR A 83 19.37 -4.84 2.32
CA THR A 83 20.81 -4.63 2.49
C THR A 83 21.26 -3.37 1.74
N ALA A 84 22.44 -2.84 2.10
CA ALA A 84 23.04 -1.71 1.40
C ALA A 84 23.19 -1.96 -0.12
N HIS A 85 23.49 -3.21 -0.51
CA HIS A 85 23.58 -3.60 -1.93
C HIS A 85 22.24 -3.50 -2.66
N GLU A 86 21.16 -3.97 -2.06
CA GLU A 86 19.82 -3.90 -2.64
C GLU A 86 19.33 -2.46 -2.74
N ILE A 87 19.61 -1.63 -1.72
CA ILE A 87 19.30 -0.20 -1.72
C ILE A 87 20.04 0.49 -2.88
N ARG A 88 21.37 0.28 -3.01
CA ARG A 88 22.18 0.85 -4.12
C ARG A 88 21.62 0.45 -5.47
N HIS A 89 21.31 -0.82 -5.64
CA HIS A 89 20.74 -1.32 -6.90
C HIS A 89 19.46 -0.55 -7.26
N GLN A 90 18.51 -0.45 -6.34
CA GLN A 90 17.23 0.23 -6.61
C GLN A 90 17.39 1.74 -6.81
N LEU A 91 18.25 2.42 -6.03
CA LEU A 91 18.54 3.84 -6.21
C LEU A 91 19.14 4.14 -7.58
N HIS A 92 20.12 3.33 -7.99
CA HIS A 92 20.75 3.47 -9.30
C HIS A 92 19.77 3.19 -10.45
N ASP A 93 19.03 2.09 -10.37
CA ASP A 93 18.08 1.66 -11.42
C ASP A 93 16.91 2.64 -11.57
N SER A 94 16.39 3.16 -10.46
CA SER A 94 15.30 4.15 -10.46
C SER A 94 15.77 5.57 -10.80
N GLY A 95 17.05 5.87 -10.70
CA GLY A 95 17.61 7.23 -10.85
C GLY A 95 17.18 8.18 -9.72
N ALA A 96 16.91 7.65 -8.52
CA ALA A 96 16.46 8.47 -7.39
C ALA A 96 17.56 9.45 -6.93
N GLY A 97 17.21 10.73 -6.77
CA GLY A 97 18.12 11.78 -6.32
C GLY A 97 18.01 12.13 -4.83
N LEU A 98 16.97 11.65 -4.17
CA LEU A 98 16.74 11.82 -2.72
C LEU A 98 16.27 10.50 -2.13
N LEU A 99 16.92 10.05 -1.05
CA LEU A 99 16.45 8.93 -0.21
C LEU A 99 15.89 9.49 1.10
N ILE A 100 14.58 9.29 1.33
CA ILE A 100 13.95 9.57 2.62
C ILE A 100 13.86 8.25 3.38
N THR A 101 14.44 8.21 4.60
CA THR A 101 14.53 6.98 5.39
C THR A 101 14.06 7.17 6.83
N ASP A 102 13.73 6.07 7.50
CA ASP A 102 13.41 6.03 8.92
C ASP A 102 14.69 5.98 9.77
N PRO A 103 14.71 6.53 11.00
CA PRO A 103 15.85 6.42 11.89
C PRO A 103 16.38 4.99 12.10
N ALA A 104 15.48 3.99 12.12
CA ALA A 104 15.88 2.59 12.32
C ALA A 104 16.67 2.02 11.13
N THR A 105 16.51 2.58 9.93
CA THR A 105 17.19 2.14 8.70
C THR A 105 18.31 3.12 8.26
N LEU A 106 18.58 4.14 9.06
CA LEU A 106 19.55 5.19 8.71
C LEU A 106 20.98 4.66 8.51
N ALA A 107 21.41 3.69 9.33
CA ALA A 107 22.76 3.15 9.24
C ALA A 107 22.99 2.43 7.90
N VAL A 108 22.09 1.55 7.48
CA VAL A 108 22.19 0.85 6.21
C VAL A 108 21.99 1.78 5.02
N ALA A 109 21.19 2.85 5.18
CA ALA A 109 21.03 3.89 4.17
C ALA A 109 22.35 4.65 3.96
N LYS A 110 23.03 5.07 5.04
CA LYS A 110 24.36 5.73 4.94
C LYS A 110 25.38 4.83 4.25
N GLU A 111 25.46 3.54 4.63
CA GLU A 111 26.33 2.56 3.97
C GLU A 111 26.03 2.44 2.47
N ALA A 112 24.76 2.41 2.10
CA ALA A 112 24.37 2.35 0.69
C ALA A 112 24.83 3.59 -0.10
N LEU A 113 24.81 4.77 0.50
CA LEU A 113 25.13 6.03 -0.15
C LEU A 113 26.63 6.34 -0.22
N GLU A 114 27.50 5.55 0.42
CA GLU A 114 28.97 5.73 0.27
C GLU A 114 29.41 5.63 -1.19
N GLU A 115 28.71 4.84 -2.01
CA GLU A 115 28.99 4.68 -3.45
C GLU A 115 28.06 5.51 -4.36
N LEU A 116 27.12 6.30 -3.78
CA LEU A 116 26.16 7.14 -4.50
C LEU A 116 26.15 8.58 -3.93
N PRO A 117 27.25 9.32 -4.01
CA PRO A 117 27.37 10.64 -3.39
C PRO A 117 26.43 11.71 -3.97
N GLU A 118 25.83 11.46 -5.14
CA GLU A 118 24.85 12.32 -5.78
C GLU A 118 23.44 12.19 -5.16
N VAL A 119 23.17 11.12 -4.42
CA VAL A 119 21.87 10.89 -3.78
C VAL A 119 21.85 11.56 -2.41
N GLN A 120 20.96 12.50 -2.23
CA GLN A 120 20.79 13.18 -0.95
C GLN A 120 20.06 12.30 0.06
N LEU A 121 20.48 12.35 1.34
CA LEU A 121 19.84 11.59 2.42
C LEU A 121 19.00 12.49 3.30
N CYS A 122 17.74 12.11 3.51
CA CYS A 122 16.81 12.75 4.43
C CYS A 122 16.30 11.72 5.45
N VAL A 123 16.18 12.10 6.72
CA VAL A 123 15.65 11.23 7.77
C VAL A 123 14.29 11.73 8.28
N ILE A 124 13.37 10.81 8.49
CA ILE A 124 12.09 11.06 9.19
C ILE A 124 12.44 11.34 10.66
N GLY A 125 12.16 12.54 11.13
CA GLY A 125 12.65 13.01 12.44
C GLY A 125 13.94 13.80 12.29
N SER A 126 14.92 13.59 13.17
CA SER A 126 16.22 14.27 13.17
C SER A 126 17.36 13.30 13.47
N ALA A 127 18.49 13.50 12.80
CA ALA A 127 19.75 12.82 13.09
C ALA A 127 20.90 13.76 12.72
N ASP A 128 22.06 13.54 13.38
CA ASP A 128 23.26 14.29 13.06
C ASP A 128 23.72 13.98 11.63
N ASP A 129 24.22 15.02 10.95
CA ASP A 129 24.76 14.95 9.59
C ASP A 129 23.77 14.49 8.50
N CYS A 130 22.46 14.65 8.73
CA CYS A 130 21.42 14.32 7.78
C CYS A 130 20.40 15.45 7.64
N LEU A 131 19.84 15.61 6.45
CA LEU A 131 18.68 16.47 6.25
C LEU A 131 17.49 15.90 7.02
N SER A 132 16.85 16.69 7.86
CA SER A 132 15.60 16.27 8.53
C SER A 132 14.39 16.44 7.61
N LEU A 133 13.39 15.56 7.72
CA LEU A 133 12.14 15.71 6.98
C LEU A 133 11.48 17.07 7.25
N SER A 134 11.57 17.57 8.47
CA SER A 134 11.02 18.88 8.85
C SER A 134 11.64 20.05 8.09
N ALA A 135 12.91 19.93 7.67
CA ALA A 135 13.58 20.96 6.88
C ALA A 135 13.11 21.00 5.42
N LEU A 136 12.43 19.94 4.96
CA LEU A 136 11.83 19.90 3.62
C LEU A 136 10.42 20.52 3.57
N TYR A 137 9.85 20.92 4.70
CA TYR A 137 8.56 21.63 4.69
C TYR A 137 8.74 23.09 4.27
N GLY A 138 7.88 23.56 3.37
CA GLY A 138 7.87 24.92 2.85
C GLY A 138 6.47 25.53 2.84
N PRO A 139 6.28 26.63 2.10
CA PRO A 139 4.95 27.18 1.83
C PRO A 139 4.07 26.14 1.15
N ALA A 140 2.79 26.09 1.51
CA ALA A 140 1.86 25.12 0.98
C ALA A 140 1.68 25.27 -0.56
N GLN A 141 1.80 24.17 -1.28
CA GLN A 141 1.44 24.11 -2.70
C GLN A 141 -0.07 23.87 -2.78
N GLU A 142 -0.85 24.93 -3.00
CA GLU A 142 -2.32 24.86 -2.94
C GLU A 142 -2.94 23.98 -4.03
N GLN A 143 -2.34 23.90 -5.20
CA GLN A 143 -2.82 23.10 -6.31
C GLN A 143 -1.87 21.95 -6.62
N GLN A 144 -2.44 20.78 -6.89
CA GLN A 144 -1.68 19.65 -7.38
C GLN A 144 -0.99 20.04 -8.70
N CYS A 145 0.27 19.63 -8.83
CA CYS A 145 1.00 19.80 -10.08
C CYS A 145 0.29 19.04 -11.21
N PRO A 146 -0.05 19.70 -12.32
CA PRO A 146 -0.64 19.02 -13.46
C PRO A 146 0.40 18.06 -14.09
N VAL A 147 -0.03 16.82 -14.32
CA VAL A 147 0.77 15.76 -14.95
C VAL A 147 -0.08 15.03 -15.99
N ASP A 148 0.55 14.37 -16.94
CA ASP A 148 -0.12 13.43 -17.82
C ASP A 148 -0.47 12.17 -17.03
N LEU A 149 -1.76 11.97 -16.73
CA LEU A 149 -2.25 10.89 -15.88
C LEU A 149 -1.94 9.48 -16.43
N ASP A 150 -1.76 9.36 -17.75
CA ASP A 150 -1.49 8.08 -18.42
C ASP A 150 0.00 7.76 -18.54
N ARG A 151 0.83 8.79 -18.67
CA ARG A 151 2.26 8.62 -18.98
C ARG A 151 3.18 8.90 -17.80
N HIS A 152 2.77 9.80 -16.89
CA HIS A 152 3.58 10.11 -15.72
C HIS A 152 3.48 8.99 -14.70
N SER A 153 4.60 8.33 -14.42
CA SER A 153 4.70 7.34 -13.35
C SER A 153 4.68 8.03 -12.00
N VAL A 154 3.65 7.76 -11.19
CA VAL A 154 3.58 8.30 -9.83
C VAL A 154 4.40 7.47 -8.86
N VAL A 155 4.51 6.16 -9.11
CA VAL A 155 5.28 5.26 -8.26
C VAL A 155 5.98 4.17 -9.07
N LEU A 156 7.18 3.80 -8.59
CA LEU A 156 8.02 2.72 -9.09
C LEU A 156 8.21 1.67 -7.97
N PRO A 157 7.21 0.81 -7.69
CA PRO A 157 7.41 -0.32 -6.80
C PRO A 157 8.25 -1.38 -7.50
N TYR A 158 9.08 -2.11 -6.72
CA TYR A 158 9.89 -3.19 -7.26
C TYR A 158 9.23 -4.53 -7.01
N SER A 159 9.06 -5.32 -8.08
CA SER A 159 8.56 -6.70 -7.99
C SER A 159 9.73 -7.68 -8.03
N SER A 160 9.65 -8.74 -7.23
CA SER A 160 10.69 -9.79 -7.19
C SER A 160 10.83 -10.58 -8.51
N GLY A 161 9.86 -10.43 -9.43
CA GLY A 161 9.86 -11.14 -10.70
C GLY A 161 10.03 -12.65 -10.53
N THR A 162 9.89 -13.41 -11.62
CA THR A 162 10.17 -14.86 -11.64
C THR A 162 11.61 -15.17 -12.00
N THR A 163 12.39 -14.18 -12.47
CA THR A 163 13.74 -14.38 -13.01
C THR A 163 14.65 -13.18 -12.71
N GLY A 164 15.60 -13.31 -11.77
CA GLY A 164 16.67 -12.35 -11.59
C GLY A 164 16.41 -11.25 -10.53
N LEU A 165 17.08 -10.11 -10.66
CA LEU A 165 16.95 -8.97 -9.75
C LEU A 165 15.55 -8.35 -9.81
N PRO A 166 15.07 -7.73 -8.70
CA PRO A 166 13.81 -7.00 -8.68
C PRO A 166 13.76 -5.94 -9.79
N LYS A 167 12.60 -5.79 -10.41
CA LYS A 167 12.38 -4.84 -11.51
C LYS A 167 11.40 -3.76 -11.09
N GLY A 168 11.71 -2.50 -11.42
CA GLY A 168 10.81 -1.38 -11.20
C GLY A 168 9.60 -1.45 -12.14
N VAL A 169 8.40 -1.39 -11.57
CA VAL A 169 7.14 -1.34 -12.31
C VAL A 169 6.66 0.11 -12.37
N CYS A 170 6.50 0.65 -13.57
CA CYS A 170 6.02 2.00 -13.79
C CYS A 170 4.50 2.07 -13.65
N LEU A 171 3.99 2.64 -12.58
CA LEU A 171 2.55 2.82 -12.37
C LEU A 171 2.17 4.29 -12.46
N SER A 172 1.21 4.60 -13.32
CA SER A 172 0.71 5.95 -13.51
C SER A 172 -0.32 6.34 -12.45
N HIS A 173 -0.62 7.64 -12.35
CA HIS A 173 -1.73 8.13 -11.53
C HIS A 173 -3.05 7.46 -11.89
N ARG A 174 -3.29 7.23 -13.19
CA ARG A 174 -4.49 6.54 -13.67
C ARG A 174 -4.55 5.10 -13.16
N ASN A 175 -3.46 4.33 -13.24
CA ASN A 175 -3.44 2.94 -12.77
C ASN A 175 -3.85 2.85 -11.30
N LEU A 176 -3.19 3.62 -10.41
CA LEU A 176 -3.52 3.59 -8.98
C LEU A 176 -4.95 4.08 -8.69
N SER A 177 -5.38 5.17 -9.33
CA SER A 177 -6.71 5.75 -9.08
C SER A 177 -7.83 4.80 -9.53
N ILE A 178 -7.71 4.24 -10.73
CA ILE A 178 -8.69 3.28 -11.24
C ILE A 178 -8.73 2.02 -10.38
N ASN A 179 -7.55 1.47 -10.02
CA ASN A 179 -7.54 0.26 -9.20
C ASN A 179 -8.07 0.50 -7.78
N THR A 180 -7.84 1.68 -7.22
CA THR A 180 -8.47 2.10 -5.95
C THR A 180 -10.00 2.07 -6.07
N ASP A 181 -10.58 2.63 -7.15
CA ASP A 181 -12.04 2.62 -7.38
C ASP A 181 -12.58 1.22 -7.65
N GLN A 182 -11.89 0.43 -8.47
CA GLN A 182 -12.25 -0.97 -8.74
C GLN A 182 -12.26 -1.80 -7.45
N THR A 183 -11.22 -1.63 -6.61
CA THR A 183 -11.11 -2.33 -5.33
C THR A 183 -12.19 -1.86 -4.35
N ALA A 184 -12.47 -0.55 -4.28
CA ALA A 184 -13.53 -0.01 -3.45
C ALA A 184 -14.89 -0.64 -3.78
N GLN A 185 -15.20 -0.74 -5.07
CA GLN A 185 -16.43 -1.36 -5.54
C GLN A 185 -16.45 -2.87 -5.30
N GLY A 186 -15.37 -3.58 -5.69
CA GLY A 186 -15.29 -5.04 -5.57
C GLY A 186 -15.30 -5.54 -4.12
N ALA A 187 -14.70 -4.77 -3.22
CA ALA A 187 -14.67 -5.08 -1.80
C ALA A 187 -15.84 -4.45 -1.00
N GLU A 188 -16.74 -3.71 -1.65
CA GLU A 188 -17.85 -3.01 -0.99
C GLU A 188 -17.38 -2.12 0.17
N SER A 189 -16.31 -1.32 -0.08
CA SER A 189 -15.73 -0.44 0.94
C SER A 189 -16.68 0.67 1.36
N ARG A 190 -16.71 0.97 2.66
CA ARG A 190 -17.61 1.98 3.25
C ARG A 190 -16.79 3.07 3.94
N ALA A 191 -17.32 4.28 3.98
CA ALA A 191 -16.73 5.35 4.77
C ALA A 191 -16.73 5.00 6.27
N GLY A 192 -15.70 5.44 6.99
CA GLY A 192 -15.54 5.18 8.43
C GLY A 192 -14.98 3.79 8.76
N GLU A 193 -14.71 2.91 7.79
CA GLU A 193 -14.03 1.64 8.07
C GLU A 193 -12.61 1.87 8.59
N THR A 194 -12.25 1.17 9.66
CA THR A 194 -10.89 1.21 10.21
C THR A 194 -10.08 0.01 9.73
N ALA A 195 -8.84 0.27 9.30
CA ALA A 195 -7.87 -0.76 8.98
C ALA A 195 -6.70 -0.75 9.96
N ALA A 196 -6.38 -1.92 10.53
CA ALA A 196 -5.10 -2.17 11.19
C ALA A 196 -4.03 -2.35 10.10
N ALA A 197 -3.29 -1.29 9.83
CA ALA A 197 -2.46 -1.15 8.63
C ALA A 197 -1.03 -1.67 8.85
N PHE A 198 -0.87 -2.99 8.89
CA PHE A 198 0.43 -3.67 9.01
C PHE A 198 1.00 -4.14 7.67
N LEU A 199 0.15 -4.34 6.66
CA LEU A 199 0.65 -4.70 5.32
C LEU A 199 1.55 -3.59 4.80
N PRO A 200 2.79 -3.91 4.38
CA PRO A 200 3.79 -2.89 4.10
C PRO A 200 3.34 -1.91 3.00
N PHE A 201 3.42 -0.62 3.28
CA PHE A 201 3.07 0.43 2.31
C PHE A 201 4.08 0.53 1.16
N PHE A 202 5.30 0.02 1.33
CA PHE A 202 6.25 -0.08 0.23
C PHE A 202 5.84 -1.14 -0.81
N HIS A 203 5.03 -2.12 -0.41
CA HIS A 203 4.51 -3.14 -1.32
C HIS A 203 3.14 -2.71 -1.85
N ILE A 204 2.87 -2.99 -3.13
CA ILE A 204 1.68 -2.53 -3.84
C ILE A 204 0.35 -2.93 -3.14
N TYR A 205 0.30 -4.06 -2.45
CA TYR A 205 -0.90 -4.48 -1.69
C TYR A 205 -1.18 -3.51 -0.53
N GLY A 206 -0.20 -3.24 0.32
CA GLY A 206 -0.34 -2.26 1.41
C GLY A 206 -0.56 -0.84 0.89
N MET A 207 0.15 -0.46 -0.15
CA MET A 207 0.05 0.87 -0.78
C MET A 207 -1.35 1.16 -1.30
N THR A 208 -1.90 0.28 -2.14
CA THR A 208 -3.18 0.54 -2.79
C THR A 208 -4.35 0.13 -1.91
N VAL A 209 -4.35 -1.11 -1.39
CA VAL A 209 -5.53 -1.67 -0.71
C VAL A 209 -5.65 -1.20 0.73
N MET A 210 -4.55 -0.86 1.41
CA MET A 210 -4.64 -0.24 2.73
C MET A 210 -4.56 1.28 2.63
N MET A 211 -3.42 1.84 2.27
CA MET A 211 -3.20 3.28 2.35
C MET A 211 -4.14 4.07 1.44
N ASN A 212 -4.06 3.86 0.12
CA ASN A 212 -4.83 4.68 -0.82
C ASN A 212 -6.35 4.42 -0.74
N LEU A 213 -6.77 3.15 -0.63
CA LEU A 213 -8.18 2.79 -0.57
C LEU A 213 -8.89 3.41 0.63
N HIS A 214 -8.32 3.26 1.84
CA HIS A 214 -8.98 3.78 3.04
C HIS A 214 -9.04 5.30 3.06
N LEU A 215 -7.96 5.99 2.69
CA LEU A 215 -7.96 7.45 2.58
C LEU A 215 -8.93 7.96 1.50
N ALA A 216 -9.01 7.28 0.35
CA ALA A 216 -9.92 7.65 -0.73
C ALA A 216 -11.41 7.38 -0.40
N CYS A 217 -11.70 6.34 0.37
CA CYS A 217 -13.06 5.97 0.76
C CYS A 217 -13.51 6.63 2.09
N GLY A 218 -12.66 7.44 2.69
CA GLY A 218 -12.97 8.07 3.97
C GLY A 218 -12.93 7.10 5.16
N GLY A 219 -12.04 6.12 5.10
CA GLY A 219 -11.72 5.23 6.22
C GLY A 219 -10.67 5.80 7.16
N VAL A 220 -10.33 5.02 8.18
CA VAL A 220 -9.30 5.32 9.18
C VAL A 220 -8.17 4.29 9.08
N LEU A 221 -6.93 4.76 8.99
CA LEU A 221 -5.75 3.91 9.06
C LEU A 221 -5.18 3.95 10.48
N VAL A 222 -5.02 2.81 11.12
CA VAL A 222 -4.20 2.68 12.32
C VAL A 222 -2.89 2.01 11.90
N THR A 223 -1.81 2.77 11.79
CA THR A 223 -0.53 2.30 11.25
C THR A 223 0.19 1.41 12.24
N MET A 224 0.77 0.34 11.72
CA MET A 224 1.61 -0.61 12.46
C MET A 224 2.92 -0.79 11.68
N PRO A 225 4.09 -0.51 12.27
CA PRO A 225 5.37 -0.62 11.56
C PRO A 225 5.73 -2.05 11.15
N ARG A 226 5.19 -3.03 11.86
CA ARG A 226 5.29 -4.47 11.60
C ARG A 226 4.07 -5.19 12.15
N PHE A 227 3.85 -6.42 11.69
CA PHE A 227 2.80 -7.25 12.26
C PHE A 227 3.12 -7.64 13.71
N ASP A 228 2.18 -7.38 14.60
CA ASP A 228 2.12 -7.86 15.97
C ASP A 228 0.67 -8.31 16.21
N LEU A 229 0.49 -9.58 16.57
CA LEU A 229 -0.85 -10.17 16.67
C LEU A 229 -1.69 -9.51 17.76
N GLU A 230 -1.09 -9.20 18.91
CA GLU A 230 -1.82 -8.60 20.02
C GLU A 230 -2.29 -7.19 19.68
N LEU A 231 -1.38 -6.36 19.15
CA LEU A 231 -1.71 -5.01 18.70
C LEU A 231 -2.76 -5.05 17.58
N PHE A 232 -2.62 -5.96 16.62
CA PHE A 232 -3.57 -6.14 15.53
C PHE A 232 -4.98 -6.44 16.03
N LEU A 233 -5.13 -7.42 16.94
CA LEU A 233 -6.41 -7.80 17.51
C LEU A 233 -7.02 -6.68 18.36
N ARG A 234 -6.18 -6.00 19.16
CA ARG A 234 -6.60 -4.84 19.96
C ARG A 234 -7.14 -3.71 19.08
N ILE A 235 -6.44 -3.35 18.00
CA ILE A 235 -6.92 -2.34 17.05
C ILE A 235 -8.27 -2.76 16.45
N CYS A 236 -8.38 -4.01 16.02
CA CYS A 236 -9.63 -4.52 15.44
C CYS A 236 -10.80 -4.47 16.43
N GLN A 237 -10.56 -4.81 17.69
CA GLN A 237 -11.55 -4.69 18.76
C GLN A 237 -11.92 -3.24 19.06
N ASP A 238 -10.92 -2.40 19.39
CA ASP A 238 -11.13 -1.04 19.90
C ASP A 238 -11.80 -0.14 18.86
N HIS A 239 -11.50 -0.37 17.59
CA HIS A 239 -12.09 0.36 16.47
C HIS A 239 -13.25 -0.37 15.81
N ARG A 240 -13.70 -1.52 16.36
CA ARG A 240 -14.80 -2.32 15.82
C ARG A 240 -14.64 -2.58 14.32
N ALA A 241 -13.43 -3.05 13.93
CA ALA A 241 -13.08 -3.27 12.54
C ALA A 241 -14.07 -4.24 11.87
N ARG A 242 -14.69 -3.78 10.80
CA ARG A 242 -15.61 -4.58 9.99
C ARG A 242 -14.88 -5.56 9.07
N ARG A 243 -13.65 -5.22 8.70
CA ARG A 243 -12.82 -5.96 7.74
C ARG A 243 -11.38 -6.07 8.22
N MET A 244 -10.80 -7.23 7.98
CA MET A 244 -9.36 -7.44 8.10
C MET A 244 -8.75 -7.69 6.72
N TRP A 245 -7.71 -6.95 6.36
CA TRP A 245 -6.88 -7.21 5.18
C TRP A 245 -5.64 -7.95 5.63
N ILE A 246 -5.44 -9.18 5.14
CA ILE A 246 -4.39 -10.06 5.65
C ILE A 246 -3.65 -10.81 4.53
N VAL A 247 -2.69 -11.62 4.95
CA VAL A 247 -1.96 -12.59 4.13
C VAL A 247 -2.05 -13.98 4.78
N PRO A 248 -1.81 -15.09 4.06
CA PRO A 248 -2.01 -16.45 4.58
C PRO A 248 -1.34 -16.77 5.91
N PRO A 249 -0.11 -16.29 6.25
CA PRO A 249 0.46 -16.49 7.58
C PRO A 249 -0.36 -15.89 8.72
N VAL A 250 -0.99 -14.74 8.49
CA VAL A 250 -1.88 -14.10 9.47
C VAL A 250 -3.20 -14.86 9.57
N ALA A 251 -3.74 -15.37 8.45
CA ALA A 251 -4.90 -16.28 8.48
C ALA A 251 -4.63 -17.51 9.35
N LEU A 252 -3.44 -18.10 9.26
CA LEU A 252 -3.04 -19.24 10.10
C LEU A 252 -3.02 -18.87 11.58
N ALA A 253 -2.49 -17.69 11.94
CA ALA A 253 -2.52 -17.20 13.31
C ALA A 253 -3.97 -16.99 13.79
N LEU A 254 -4.83 -16.35 12.99
CA LEU A 254 -6.24 -16.14 13.30
C LEU A 254 -7.01 -17.46 13.47
N ALA A 255 -6.66 -18.49 12.68
CA ALA A 255 -7.29 -19.80 12.79
C ALA A 255 -6.86 -20.61 14.03
N LYS A 256 -5.63 -20.40 14.54
CA LYS A 256 -5.03 -21.35 15.53
C LYS A 256 -4.56 -20.71 16.83
N HIS A 257 -4.17 -19.42 16.83
CA HIS A 257 -3.54 -18.84 18.01
C HIS A 257 -4.58 -18.58 19.13
N PRO A 258 -4.34 -19.02 20.39
CA PRO A 258 -5.32 -18.89 21.47
C PRO A 258 -5.62 -17.43 21.85
N LEU A 259 -4.68 -16.52 21.62
CA LEU A 259 -4.87 -15.08 21.89
C LEU A 259 -6.11 -14.48 21.19
N VAL A 260 -6.51 -15.03 20.04
CA VAL A 260 -7.66 -14.55 19.27
C VAL A 260 -8.95 -14.60 20.08
N ASP A 261 -9.08 -15.60 20.96
CA ASP A 261 -10.31 -15.79 21.78
C ASP A 261 -10.42 -14.77 22.93
N ALA A 262 -9.36 -14.01 23.20
CA ALA A 262 -9.33 -12.98 24.25
C ALA A 262 -9.88 -11.62 23.76
N TYR A 263 -10.20 -11.47 22.47
CA TYR A 263 -10.63 -10.21 21.87
C TYR A 263 -12.05 -10.28 21.33
N ASP A 264 -12.80 -9.20 21.50
CA ASP A 264 -14.15 -9.07 20.90
C ASP A 264 -14.04 -8.64 19.42
N LEU A 265 -14.19 -9.61 18.54
CA LEU A 265 -14.20 -9.41 17.10
C LEU A 265 -15.61 -9.49 16.49
N SER A 266 -16.67 -9.30 17.31
CA SER A 266 -18.08 -9.45 16.89
C SER A 266 -18.52 -8.45 15.82
N ALA A 267 -17.79 -7.35 15.63
CA ALA A 267 -18.03 -6.39 14.55
C ALA A 267 -17.51 -6.84 13.19
N LEU A 268 -16.70 -7.91 13.14
CA LEU A 268 -16.06 -8.38 11.91
C LEU A 268 -17.06 -9.04 10.98
N GLU A 269 -17.21 -8.52 9.77
CA GLU A 269 -18.05 -9.08 8.72
C GLU A 269 -17.25 -9.94 7.74
N GLN A 270 -15.99 -9.57 7.49
CA GLN A 270 -15.15 -10.23 6.49
C GLN A 270 -13.66 -10.14 6.79
N VAL A 271 -12.96 -11.20 6.43
CA VAL A 271 -11.50 -11.27 6.36
C VAL A 271 -11.11 -11.44 4.90
N PHE A 272 -10.20 -10.62 4.43
CA PHE A 272 -9.75 -10.60 3.05
C PHE A 272 -8.27 -10.98 2.96
N SER A 273 -7.95 -12.10 2.29
CA SER A 273 -6.57 -12.56 2.10
C SER A 273 -6.10 -12.33 0.66
N GLY A 274 -4.89 -11.81 0.53
CA GLY A 274 -4.21 -11.61 -0.75
C GLY A 274 -2.73 -11.96 -0.70
N ALA A 275 -2.02 -11.62 -1.75
CA ALA A 275 -0.59 -11.77 -1.97
C ALA A 275 -0.08 -13.21 -2.16
N ALA A 276 -0.79 -14.23 -1.71
CA ALA A 276 -0.42 -15.63 -1.93
C ALA A 276 -1.68 -16.53 -1.94
N PRO A 277 -1.62 -17.70 -2.61
CA PRO A 277 -2.72 -18.66 -2.58
C PRO A 277 -3.02 -19.15 -1.17
N MET A 278 -4.29 -19.31 -0.85
CA MET A 278 -4.74 -19.88 0.42
C MET A 278 -5.76 -20.99 0.15
N GLY A 279 -5.47 -22.19 0.67
CA GLY A 279 -6.31 -23.36 0.49
C GLY A 279 -7.67 -23.24 1.23
N SER A 280 -8.70 -23.95 0.75
CA SER A 280 -10.03 -23.93 1.30
C SER A 280 -10.10 -24.31 2.77
N ALA A 281 -9.33 -25.30 3.22
CA ALA A 281 -9.33 -25.76 4.61
C ALA A 281 -8.94 -24.63 5.60
N LEU A 282 -7.94 -23.80 5.28
CA LEU A 282 -7.55 -22.66 6.11
C LEU A 282 -8.62 -21.55 6.03
N SER A 283 -9.16 -21.31 4.84
CA SER A 283 -10.25 -20.36 4.60
C SER A 283 -11.46 -20.68 5.49
N ASP A 284 -11.92 -21.94 5.47
CA ASP A 284 -13.06 -22.42 6.24
C ASP A 284 -12.80 -22.38 7.76
N ALA A 285 -11.57 -22.67 8.18
CA ALA A 285 -11.19 -22.60 9.60
C ALA A 285 -11.24 -21.16 10.13
N VAL A 286 -10.77 -20.16 9.37
CA VAL A 286 -10.87 -18.73 9.75
C VAL A 286 -12.33 -18.29 9.77
N ALA A 287 -13.10 -18.58 8.72
CA ALA A 287 -14.50 -18.20 8.60
C ALA A 287 -15.35 -18.78 9.77
N SER A 288 -15.14 -20.05 10.10
CA SER A 288 -15.85 -20.73 11.19
C SER A 288 -15.48 -20.14 12.55
N ARG A 289 -14.18 -19.91 12.82
CA ARG A 289 -13.73 -19.41 14.13
C ARG A 289 -14.15 -17.97 14.38
N LEU A 290 -14.05 -17.10 13.38
CA LEU A 290 -14.37 -15.69 13.51
C LEU A 290 -15.83 -15.36 13.17
N ASN A 291 -16.61 -16.36 12.75
CA ASN A 291 -18.01 -16.21 12.33
C ASN A 291 -18.19 -15.08 11.29
N CYS A 292 -17.34 -15.04 10.28
CA CYS A 292 -17.32 -14.01 9.24
C CYS A 292 -17.05 -14.60 7.85
N ALA A 293 -17.27 -13.83 6.80
CA ALA A 293 -16.91 -14.24 5.45
C ALA A 293 -15.38 -14.23 5.28
N MET A 294 -14.81 -15.32 4.73
CA MET A 294 -13.42 -15.37 4.32
C MET A 294 -13.33 -15.22 2.81
N LEU A 295 -12.73 -14.14 2.36
CA LEU A 295 -12.62 -13.74 0.96
C LEU A 295 -11.17 -13.75 0.51
N GLN A 296 -10.97 -13.91 -0.79
CA GLN A 296 -9.66 -13.85 -1.41
C GLN A 296 -9.68 -12.94 -2.64
N GLY A 297 -8.52 -12.45 -3.02
CA GLY A 297 -8.30 -11.73 -4.26
C GLY A 297 -7.02 -12.15 -4.95
N TYR A 298 -6.95 -11.85 -6.24
CA TYR A 298 -5.75 -12.03 -7.03
C TYR A 298 -5.28 -10.68 -7.57
N GLY A 299 -3.98 -10.52 -7.57
CA GLY A 299 -3.33 -9.33 -8.09
C GLY A 299 -1.83 -9.50 -8.24
N MET A 300 -1.21 -8.52 -8.88
CA MET A 300 0.24 -8.42 -9.07
C MET A 300 0.62 -6.96 -9.18
N THR A 301 1.90 -6.65 -8.99
CA THR A 301 2.38 -5.26 -8.97
C THR A 301 1.99 -4.51 -10.24
N GLU A 302 2.08 -5.16 -11.38
CA GLU A 302 1.79 -4.63 -12.71
C GLU A 302 0.30 -4.32 -12.95
N LEU A 303 -0.59 -4.73 -12.03
CA LEU A 303 -2.05 -4.48 -12.07
C LEU A 303 -2.51 -3.44 -11.03
N ALA A 304 -1.62 -2.84 -10.28
CA ALA A 304 -1.79 -1.72 -9.33
C ALA A 304 -2.62 -1.96 -8.04
N PRO A 305 -2.84 -3.13 -7.42
CA PRO A 305 -2.47 -4.48 -7.81
C PRO A 305 -3.65 -5.36 -8.22
N VAL A 306 -4.92 -5.05 -7.85
CA VAL A 306 -6.02 -6.01 -7.78
C VAL A 306 -6.68 -6.21 -9.13
N SER A 307 -6.89 -7.45 -9.54
CA SER A 307 -7.66 -7.80 -10.74
C SER A 307 -8.89 -8.64 -10.46
N HIS A 308 -8.88 -9.45 -9.40
CA HIS A 308 -10.02 -10.31 -9.03
C HIS A 308 -10.30 -10.21 -7.53
N ILE A 309 -11.57 -10.28 -7.17
CA ILE A 309 -12.06 -10.29 -5.79
C ILE A 309 -13.23 -11.29 -5.66
N THR A 310 -13.20 -12.11 -4.60
CA THR A 310 -14.36 -12.93 -4.23
C THR A 310 -15.46 -12.01 -3.67
N PRO A 311 -16.67 -11.98 -4.27
CA PRO A 311 -17.76 -11.14 -3.78
C PRO A 311 -18.26 -11.59 -2.40
N LEU A 312 -18.61 -10.63 -1.54
CA LEU A 312 -19.19 -10.92 -0.23
C LEU A 312 -20.53 -11.67 -0.33
N SER A 313 -21.33 -11.36 -1.35
CA SER A 313 -22.62 -12.01 -1.61
C SER A 313 -22.52 -13.48 -2.00
N THR A 314 -21.38 -13.92 -2.54
CA THR A 314 -21.14 -15.28 -3.01
C THR A 314 -19.73 -15.75 -2.65
N PRO A 315 -19.41 -15.86 -1.34
CA PRO A 315 -18.09 -16.29 -0.91
C PRO A 315 -17.82 -17.72 -1.40
N ARG A 316 -16.58 -17.96 -1.88
CA ARG A 316 -16.16 -19.27 -2.38
C ARG A 316 -14.76 -19.56 -1.89
N SER A 317 -14.64 -20.53 -1.00
CA SER A 317 -13.35 -20.98 -0.45
C SER A 317 -12.41 -21.46 -1.55
N GLY A 318 -11.14 -21.04 -1.48
CA GLY A 318 -10.11 -21.42 -2.43
C GLY A 318 -10.19 -20.75 -3.82
N ALA A 319 -11.13 -19.82 -4.03
CA ALA A 319 -11.26 -19.08 -5.27
C ALA A 319 -10.69 -17.66 -5.13
N SER A 320 -10.05 -17.16 -6.17
CA SER A 320 -9.55 -15.78 -6.24
C SER A 320 -10.62 -14.74 -6.63
N GLY A 321 -11.84 -15.19 -6.95
CA GLY A 321 -13.00 -14.35 -7.22
C GLY A 321 -13.26 -14.00 -8.67
N LEU A 322 -14.02 -12.93 -8.87
CA LEU A 322 -14.44 -12.42 -10.18
C LEU A 322 -13.53 -11.25 -10.60
N ALA A 323 -13.38 -11.08 -11.90
CA ALA A 323 -12.66 -9.92 -12.45
C ALA A 323 -13.34 -8.60 -12.02
N LEU A 324 -12.51 -7.65 -11.63
CA LEU A 324 -12.96 -6.30 -11.25
C LEU A 324 -13.56 -5.55 -12.46
N PRO A 325 -14.38 -4.52 -12.24
CA PRO A 325 -15.00 -3.76 -13.31
C PRO A 325 -14.00 -3.31 -14.38
N ASN A 326 -14.40 -3.41 -15.65
CA ASN A 326 -13.59 -3.07 -16.82
C ASN A 326 -12.31 -3.93 -17.02
N THR A 327 -12.14 -4.98 -16.24
CA THR A 327 -11.06 -5.97 -16.40
C THR A 327 -11.57 -7.13 -17.25
N ARG A 328 -10.78 -7.52 -18.25
CA ARG A 328 -11.02 -8.71 -19.10
C ARG A 328 -9.95 -9.74 -18.81
N CYS A 329 -10.32 -11.01 -18.81
CA CYS A 329 -9.37 -12.10 -18.64
C CYS A 329 -9.67 -13.26 -19.59
N ARG A 330 -8.62 -14.00 -19.89
CA ARG A 330 -8.65 -15.23 -20.69
C ARG A 330 -7.80 -16.26 -19.98
N ILE A 331 -8.19 -17.52 -20.06
CA ILE A 331 -7.33 -18.65 -19.69
C ILE A 331 -6.80 -19.24 -20.99
N VAL A 332 -5.49 -19.27 -21.13
CA VAL A 332 -4.81 -19.56 -22.40
C VAL A 332 -3.88 -20.75 -22.22
N SER A 333 -3.87 -21.63 -23.18
CA SER A 333 -2.88 -22.73 -23.23
C SER A 333 -1.47 -22.15 -23.41
N PRO A 334 -0.52 -22.43 -22.52
CA PRO A 334 0.86 -21.97 -22.66
C PRO A 334 1.56 -22.56 -23.92
N GLU A 335 1.06 -23.69 -24.42
CA GLU A 335 1.63 -24.39 -25.55
C GLU A 335 1.14 -23.85 -26.90
N THR A 336 -0.17 -23.59 -27.02
CA THR A 336 -0.79 -23.21 -28.30
C THR A 336 -1.12 -21.71 -28.37
N GLY A 337 -1.24 -20.99 -27.26
CA GLY A 337 -1.71 -19.61 -27.21
C GLY A 337 -3.22 -19.45 -27.44
N GLU A 338 -3.97 -20.55 -27.49
CA GLU A 338 -5.42 -20.57 -27.71
C GLU A 338 -6.20 -20.53 -26.40
N ASP A 339 -7.44 -20.02 -26.44
CA ASP A 339 -8.33 -20.00 -25.29
C ASP A 339 -8.72 -21.41 -24.87
N LEU A 340 -8.65 -21.68 -23.57
CA LEU A 340 -9.09 -22.93 -22.97
C LEU A 340 -10.56 -22.83 -22.52
N PRO A 341 -11.32 -23.94 -22.65
CA PRO A 341 -12.68 -23.97 -22.17
C PRO A 341 -12.76 -23.89 -20.63
N PRO A 342 -13.94 -23.52 -20.07
CA PRO A 342 -14.13 -23.46 -18.63
C PRO A 342 -13.83 -24.79 -17.92
N GLY A 343 -13.01 -24.73 -16.86
CA GLY A 343 -12.62 -25.88 -16.06
C GLY A 343 -11.24 -26.45 -16.39
N GLU A 344 -10.60 -25.99 -17.46
CA GLU A 344 -9.22 -26.32 -17.79
C GLU A 344 -8.22 -25.34 -17.19
N GLU A 345 -7.05 -25.84 -16.84
CA GLU A 345 -5.95 -25.04 -16.28
C GLU A 345 -5.08 -24.46 -17.40
N GLY A 346 -4.72 -23.16 -17.26
CA GLY A 346 -3.87 -22.47 -18.21
C GLY A 346 -3.31 -21.17 -17.65
N GLU A 347 -2.63 -20.41 -18.49
CA GLU A 347 -2.09 -19.10 -18.15
C GLU A 347 -3.21 -18.05 -18.10
N LEU A 348 -3.26 -17.26 -17.03
CA LEU A 348 -4.23 -16.18 -16.89
C LEU A 348 -3.72 -14.89 -17.57
N TRP A 349 -4.34 -14.52 -18.67
CA TRP A 349 -4.10 -13.26 -19.37
C TRP A 349 -5.11 -12.21 -18.94
N ILE A 350 -4.60 -11.04 -18.55
CA ILE A 350 -5.41 -9.95 -18.00
C ILE A 350 -5.23 -8.70 -18.86
N LYS A 351 -6.34 -8.01 -19.13
CA LYS A 351 -6.36 -6.69 -19.75
C LYS A 351 -7.33 -5.79 -19.00
N GLY A 352 -6.87 -4.66 -18.52
CA GLY A 352 -7.66 -3.68 -17.78
C GLY A 352 -7.10 -2.28 -17.88
N PRO A 353 -7.81 -1.30 -17.33
CA PRO A 353 -7.36 0.09 -17.29
C PRO A 353 -6.40 0.39 -16.12
N GLN A 354 -6.28 -0.56 -15.19
CA GLN A 354 -5.38 -0.49 -14.02
C GLN A 354 -3.93 -0.83 -14.40
#